data_7e5ea7e3eba07a8f468984ad9c8c0c67
#
_entry.id   7e5ea7e3eba07a8f468984ad9c8c0c67
#
_cell.length_a   1.000
_cell.length_b   1.000
_cell.length_c   1.000
_cell.angle_alpha   90.00
_cell.angle_beta   90.00
_cell.angle_gamma   90.00
#
_symmetry.space_group_name_H-M   'P 1'
#
loop_
_entity.id
_entity.type
_entity.pdbx_description
1 polymer ?
#
loop_
_entity_poly.entity_id
_entity_poly.type
_entity_poly.pdbx_seq_one_letter_code
_entity_poly.pdbx_strand_id
1 'polypeptide(L)' 'MEEIILRDDFIKLGQAIKAAGLVESGVEAKIVIQDGEVKVNGDVETQRGKKLFGGEVVEYNGSSILIKK' A
#
# COMPACT_ATOMS: atom_id res chain seq x y z
N MET A 1 -10.13 6.22 7.91
CA MET A 1 -8.93 5.51 7.45
C MET A 1 -9.23 4.04 7.25
N GLU A 2 -8.89 3.52 6.10
CA GLU A 2 -9.04 2.10 5.80
C GLU A 2 -8.02 1.30 6.61
N GLU A 3 -8.36 0.07 6.99
CA GLU A 3 -7.43 -0.80 7.73
C GLU A 3 -7.28 -2.13 7.02
N ILE A 4 -6.03 -2.62 6.97
CA ILE A 4 -5.74 -3.96 6.50
C ILE A 4 -5.12 -4.74 7.66
N ILE A 5 -5.76 -5.84 8.05
CA ILE A 5 -5.25 -6.71 9.10
C ILE A 5 -4.43 -7.81 8.45
N LEU A 6 -3.15 -7.91 8.83
CA LEU A 6 -2.24 -8.90 8.27
C LEU A 6 -2.66 -10.31 8.68
N ARG A 7 -2.64 -11.22 7.71
CA ARG A 7 -2.85 -12.66 7.95
C ARG A 7 -1.52 -13.40 8.01
N ASP A 8 -0.51 -12.81 7.38
CA ASP A 8 0.84 -13.36 7.32
C ASP A 8 1.79 -12.38 8.00
N ASP A 9 3.10 -12.65 7.94
CA ASP A 9 4.10 -11.80 8.55
C ASP A 9 4.15 -10.40 7.93
N PHE A 10 3.77 -10.29 6.65
CA PHE A 10 3.80 -9.01 5.94
C PHE A 10 2.81 -9.03 4.77
N ILE A 11 2.58 -7.85 4.21
CA ILE A 11 1.91 -7.69 2.93
C ILE A 11 2.79 -6.78 2.06
N LYS A 12 2.85 -7.04 0.76
CA LYS A 12 3.57 -6.16 -0.15
C LYS A 12 2.73 -4.94 -0.48
N LEU A 13 3.40 -3.80 -0.72
CA LEU A 13 2.72 -2.52 -0.97
C LEU A 13 1.69 -2.62 -2.10
N GLY A 14 2.07 -3.24 -3.22
CA GLY A 14 1.13 -3.40 -4.34
C GLY A 14 -0.10 -4.22 -3.97
N GLN A 15 0.08 -5.24 -3.15
CA GLN A 15 -1.03 -6.05 -2.65
C GLN A 15 -1.93 -5.25 -1.71
N ALA A 16 -1.32 -4.40 -0.88
CA ALA A 16 -2.07 -3.60 0.09
C ALA A 16 -3.02 -2.62 -0.59
N ILE A 17 -2.54 -1.85 -1.56
CA ILE A 17 -3.40 -0.87 -2.24
C ILE A 17 -4.47 -1.54 -3.10
N LYS A 18 -4.19 -2.73 -3.62
CA LYS A 18 -5.20 -3.51 -4.34
C LYS A 18 -6.24 -4.08 -3.38
N ALA A 19 -5.81 -4.64 -2.26
CA ALA A 19 -6.72 -5.20 -1.25
C ALA A 19 -7.66 -4.15 -0.67
N ALA A 20 -7.19 -2.91 -0.55
CA ALA A 20 -8.00 -1.81 -0.04
C ALA A 20 -8.92 -1.20 -1.10
N GLY A 21 -8.85 -1.70 -2.35
CA GLY A 21 -9.70 -1.19 -3.42
C GLY A 21 -9.26 0.13 -4.00
N LEU A 22 -8.04 0.59 -3.72
CA LEU A 22 -7.54 1.86 -4.23
C LEU A 22 -7.14 1.76 -5.69
N VAL A 23 -6.78 0.55 -6.13
CA VAL A 23 -6.51 0.22 -7.53
C VAL A 23 -7.23 -1.08 -7.85
N GLU A 24 -7.48 -1.33 -9.12
CA GLU A 24 -8.28 -2.48 -9.55
C GLU A 24 -7.44 -3.70 -9.90
N SER A 25 -6.15 -3.53 -10.17
CA SER A 25 -5.31 -4.63 -10.62
C SER A 25 -3.88 -4.47 -10.14
N GLY A 26 -3.11 -5.56 -10.21
CA GLY A 26 -1.68 -5.52 -9.90
C GLY A 26 -0.90 -4.66 -10.88
N VAL A 27 -1.35 -4.59 -12.14
CA VAL A 27 -0.69 -3.73 -13.14
C VAL A 27 -0.87 -2.27 -12.79
N GLU A 28 -2.09 -1.87 -12.41
CA GLU A 28 -2.36 -0.50 -12.00
C GLU A 28 -1.55 -0.15 -10.75
N ALA A 29 -1.48 -1.07 -9.78
CA ALA A 29 -0.68 -0.87 -8.58
C ALA A 29 0.78 -0.60 -8.93
N LYS A 30 1.35 -1.40 -9.85
CA LYS A 30 2.73 -1.21 -10.29
C LYS A 30 2.94 0.18 -10.88
N ILE A 31 2.03 0.62 -11.74
CA ILE A 31 2.14 1.91 -12.43
C ILE A 31 2.12 3.06 -11.44
N VAL A 32 1.11 3.12 -10.54
CA VAL A 32 0.98 4.25 -9.62
C VAL A 32 2.11 4.29 -8.59
N ILE A 33 2.60 3.13 -8.17
CA ILE A 33 3.73 3.08 -7.23
C ILE A 33 5.01 3.57 -7.92
N GLN A 34 5.29 3.08 -9.12
CA GLN A 34 6.50 3.49 -9.85
C GLN A 34 6.47 4.96 -10.25
N ASP A 35 5.28 5.52 -10.46
CA ASP A 35 5.12 6.94 -10.77
C ASP A 35 5.29 7.85 -9.55
N GLY A 36 5.49 7.30 -8.35
CA GLY A 36 5.70 8.09 -7.15
C GLY A 36 4.42 8.64 -6.55
N GLU A 37 3.27 8.04 -6.86
CA GLU A 37 1.97 8.52 -6.37
C GLU A 37 1.59 7.93 -5.02
N VAL A 38 2.38 6.98 -4.49
CA VAL A 38 2.08 6.27 -3.25
C VAL A 38 3.12 6.63 -2.19
N LYS A 39 2.65 6.90 -0.97
CA LYS A 39 3.52 7.19 0.16
C LYS A 39 3.35 6.12 1.23
N VAL A 40 4.44 5.81 1.92
CA VAL A 40 4.44 4.94 3.10
C VAL A 40 5.04 5.76 4.24
N ASN A 41 4.28 5.94 5.29
CA ASN A 41 4.67 6.77 6.46
C ASN A 41 5.13 8.17 6.03
N GLY A 42 4.45 8.75 5.06
CA GLY A 42 4.71 10.11 4.58
C GLY A 42 5.79 10.24 3.50
N ASP A 43 6.50 9.15 3.20
CA ASP A 43 7.57 9.17 2.19
C ASP A 43 7.13 8.44 0.92
N VAL A 44 7.49 9.01 -0.23
CA VAL A 44 7.20 8.36 -1.52
C VAL A 44 7.92 7.02 -1.57
N GLU A 45 7.18 5.97 -1.93
CA GLU A 45 7.71 4.64 -2.10
C GLU A 45 7.46 4.20 -3.54
N THR A 46 8.52 3.80 -4.25
CA THR A 46 8.42 3.44 -5.67
C THR A 46 8.55 1.94 -5.92
N GLN A 47 8.73 1.14 -4.87
CA GLN A 47 8.86 -0.31 -4.98
C GLN A 47 7.55 -0.99 -4.59
N ARG A 48 6.89 -1.62 -5.57
CA ARG A 48 5.63 -2.32 -5.28
C ARG A 48 5.84 -3.53 -4.37
N GLY A 49 7.06 -4.07 -4.35
CA GLY A 49 7.42 -5.20 -3.50
C GLY A 49 7.82 -4.83 -2.09
N LYS A 50 7.71 -3.56 -1.72
CA LYS A 50 8.01 -3.11 -0.36
C LYS A 50 7.15 -3.88 0.63
N LYS A 51 7.80 -4.56 1.59
CA LYS A 51 7.10 -5.33 2.62
C LYS A 51 6.62 -4.43 3.74
N LEU A 52 5.37 -4.62 4.15
CA LEU A 52 4.74 -3.87 5.23
C LEU A 52 4.42 -4.88 6.35
N PHE A 53 4.89 -4.60 7.55
CA PHE A 53 4.86 -5.56 8.66
C PHE A 53 3.84 -5.23 9.76
N GLY A 54 3.20 -4.07 9.67
CA GLY A 54 2.25 -3.58 10.66
C GLY A 54 2.69 -2.25 11.22
N GLY A 55 1.75 -1.32 11.35
CA GLY A 55 2.00 0.04 11.82
C GLY A 55 2.22 1.07 10.73
N GLU A 56 2.48 0.65 9.50
CA GLU A 56 2.68 1.59 8.41
C GLU A 56 1.36 2.21 7.96
N VAL A 57 1.42 3.47 7.55
CA VAL A 57 0.29 4.18 6.93
C VAL A 57 0.63 4.38 5.46
N VAL A 58 -0.22 3.85 4.58
CA VAL A 58 -0.07 3.96 3.13
C VAL A 58 -1.05 5.00 2.63
N GLU A 59 -0.58 5.92 1.79
CA GLU A 59 -1.42 6.99 1.23
C GLU A 59 -1.37 6.95 -0.30
N TYR A 60 -2.55 7.05 -0.90
CA TYR A 60 -2.69 7.15 -2.34
C TYR A 60 -3.98 7.90 -2.68
N ASN A 61 -3.87 8.90 -3.53
CA ASN A 61 -5.01 9.62 -4.12
C ASN A 61 -6.01 10.11 -3.05
N GLY A 62 -5.50 10.68 -1.96
CA GLY A 62 -6.33 11.22 -0.88
C GLY A 62 -6.86 10.19 0.10
N SER A 63 -6.58 8.91 -0.11
CA SER A 63 -6.99 7.84 0.79
C SER A 63 -5.81 7.34 1.61
N SER A 64 -6.09 6.85 2.82
CA SER A 64 -5.07 6.31 3.71
C SER A 64 -5.45 4.92 4.17
N ILE A 65 -4.44 4.06 4.31
CA ILE A 65 -4.60 2.69 4.80
C ILE A 65 -3.66 2.48 5.98
N LEU A 66 -4.19 1.98 7.10
CA LEU A 66 -3.35 1.56 8.22
C LEU A 66 -3.14 0.05 8.13
N ILE A 67 -1.89 -0.38 8.14
CA ILE A 67 -1.54 -1.80 8.16
C ILE A 67 -1.46 -2.24 9.61
N LYS A 68 -2.24 -3.25 9.99
CA LYS A 68 -2.32 -3.74 11.36
C LYS A 68 -1.94 -5.21 11.43
N LYS A 69 -1.30 -5.58 12.51
CA LYS A 69 -1.06 -6.99 12.79
C LYS A 69 -2.28 -7.70 13.34
#